data_5cc89455994c795e1d9e5b08e88f4fce
#
_entry.id   5cc89455994c795e1d9e5b08e88f4fce
#
_cell.length_a   1.000
_cell.length_b   1.000
_cell.length_c   1.000
_cell.angle_alpha   90.00
_cell.angle_beta   90.00
_cell.angle_gamma   90.00
#
_symmetry.space_group_name_H-M   'P 1'
#
loop_
_entity.id
_entity.type
_entity.pdbx_description
1 polymer ?
#
loop_
_entity_poly.entity_id
_entity_poly.type
_entity_poly.pdbx_seq_one_letter_code
_entity_poly.pdbx_strand_id
1 'polypeptide(L)'
;MRYPVVIHKEKGSDYGITVPDLPGCFSAGRTMQEALEAAREALATHIEGMLIDDDRLPPPTSIDTHQGNLNYAGGVWALVPVDLGKLSGRAKRINITLPERALKELDTCAKSLGETRSGFLLRAALEFIARHRAA
;
A
#
# COMPACT_ATOMS: atom_id res chain seq x y z
N MET A 1 -4.94 -3.62 0.39
CA MET A 1 -4.30 -2.52 -0.37
C MET A 1 -2.97 -3.01 -0.90
N ARG A 2 -2.67 -2.78 -2.16
CA ARG A 2 -1.46 -3.26 -2.82
C ARG A 2 -0.75 -2.10 -3.52
N TYR A 3 0.48 -1.82 -3.13
CA TYR A 3 1.29 -0.80 -3.78
C TYR A 3 2.20 -1.40 -4.85
N PRO A 4 2.29 -0.75 -6.01
CA PRO A 4 3.27 -1.15 -7.01
C PRO A 4 4.68 -0.81 -6.51
N VAL A 5 5.59 -1.73 -6.69
CA VAL A 5 7.00 -1.55 -6.38
C VAL A 5 7.84 -1.93 -7.58
N VAL A 6 8.97 -1.30 -7.74
CA VAL A 6 9.92 -1.59 -8.79
C VAL A 6 11.23 -2.08 -8.18
N ILE A 7 11.71 -3.21 -8.69
CA ILE A 7 12.90 -3.89 -8.21
C ILE A 7 14.03 -3.70 -9.21
N HIS A 8 15.15 -3.18 -8.73
CA HIS A 8 16.36 -3.02 -9.53
C HIS A 8 17.52 -3.82 -8.94
N LYS A 9 18.35 -4.35 -9.80
CA LYS A 9 19.59 -5.00 -9.40
C LYS A 9 20.70 -4.67 -10.40
N GLU A 10 21.76 -4.11 -9.89
CA GLU A 10 22.99 -3.93 -10.64
C GLU A 10 23.95 -5.09 -10.35
N LYS A 11 24.83 -5.36 -11.30
CA LYS A 11 25.84 -6.42 -11.15
C LYS A 11 26.72 -6.13 -9.94
N GLY A 12 26.80 -7.09 -9.01
CA GLY A 12 27.60 -6.98 -7.79
C GLY A 12 26.95 -6.18 -6.66
N SER A 13 25.69 -5.74 -6.82
CA SER A 13 24.95 -5.03 -5.76
C SER A 13 23.79 -5.87 -5.24
N ASP A 14 23.17 -5.39 -4.14
CA ASP A 14 21.93 -5.93 -3.62
C ASP A 14 20.73 -5.56 -4.51
N TYR A 15 19.61 -6.25 -4.31
CA TYR A 15 18.34 -5.84 -4.88
C TYR A 15 17.85 -4.59 -4.16
N GLY A 16 17.48 -3.57 -4.92
CA GLY A 16 16.86 -2.35 -4.41
C GLY A 16 15.40 -2.29 -4.82
N ILE A 17 14.52 -1.85 -3.93
CA ILE A 17 13.11 -1.65 -4.21
C ILE A 17 12.72 -0.22 -3.94
N THR A 18 12.01 0.37 -4.88
CA THR A 18 11.41 1.70 -4.78
C THR A 18 9.90 1.57 -4.83
N VAL A 19 9.21 2.35 -4.01
CA VAL A 19 7.76 2.46 -4.04
C VAL A 19 7.37 3.80 -4.66
N PRO A 20 6.99 3.83 -5.95
CA PRO A 20 6.74 5.09 -6.65
C PRO A 20 5.65 5.96 -6.02
N ASP A 21 4.58 5.34 -5.51
CA ASP A 21 3.46 6.07 -4.91
C ASP A 21 3.80 6.71 -3.55
N LEU A 22 4.87 6.25 -2.91
CA LEU A 22 5.30 6.72 -1.60
C LEU A 22 6.75 7.22 -1.69
N PRO A 23 6.98 8.48 -2.09
CA PRO A 23 8.33 9.04 -2.17
C PRO A 23 9.09 8.89 -0.85
N GLY A 24 10.34 8.44 -0.93
CA GLY A 24 11.17 8.19 0.25
C GLY A 24 11.01 6.79 0.85
N CYS A 25 10.12 5.96 0.32
CA CYS A 25 9.96 4.57 0.76
C CYS A 25 10.82 3.65 -0.10
N PHE A 26 11.88 3.10 0.49
CA PHE A 26 12.85 2.24 -0.18
C PHE A 26 13.14 1.01 0.68
N SER A 27 13.57 -0.06 0.03
CA SER A 27 14.11 -1.23 0.72
C SER A 27 15.23 -1.87 -0.09
N ALA A 28 15.93 -2.81 0.51
CA ALA A 28 16.99 -3.57 -0.13
C ALA A 28 17.10 -4.97 0.50
N GLY A 29 17.72 -5.89 -0.22
CA GLY A 29 17.99 -7.23 0.25
C GLY A 29 18.99 -7.93 -0.66
N ARG A 30 19.67 -8.94 -0.12
CA ARG A 30 20.63 -9.74 -0.90
C ARG A 30 19.94 -10.62 -1.93
N THR A 31 18.74 -11.05 -1.63
CA THR A 31 17.88 -11.81 -2.54
C THR A 31 16.63 -11.03 -2.83
N MET A 32 15.95 -11.39 -3.92
CA MET A 32 14.66 -10.77 -4.26
C MET A 32 13.63 -11.00 -3.14
N GLN A 33 13.61 -12.17 -2.54
CA GLN A 33 12.70 -12.49 -1.43
C GLN A 33 12.97 -11.59 -0.21
N GLU A 34 14.25 -11.46 0.19
CA GLU A 34 14.61 -10.57 1.30
C GLU A 34 14.23 -9.11 1.01
N ALA A 35 14.47 -8.64 -0.20
CA ALA A 35 14.12 -7.28 -0.61
C ALA A 35 12.60 -7.05 -0.55
N LEU A 36 11.79 -8.03 -0.99
CA LEU A 36 10.33 -7.93 -0.94
C LEU A 36 9.80 -7.97 0.50
N GLU A 37 10.37 -8.80 1.36
CA GLU A 37 10.02 -8.83 2.78
C GLU A 37 10.37 -7.49 3.46
N ALA A 38 11.56 -6.96 3.18
CA ALA A 38 11.96 -5.65 3.66
C ALA A 38 11.06 -4.53 3.12
N ALA A 39 10.58 -4.65 1.89
CA ALA A 39 9.63 -3.70 1.30
C ALA A 39 8.29 -3.70 2.04
N ARG A 40 7.80 -4.86 2.47
CA ARG A 40 6.57 -4.96 3.27
C ARG A 40 6.71 -4.20 4.59
N GLU A 41 7.82 -4.40 5.28
CA GLU A 41 8.10 -3.70 6.54
C GLU A 41 8.29 -2.20 6.32
N ALA A 42 9.02 -1.80 5.27
CA ALA A 42 9.24 -0.40 4.94
C ALA A 42 7.92 0.31 4.60
N LEU A 43 7.05 -0.35 3.82
CA LEU A 43 5.73 0.17 3.49
C LEU A 43 4.87 0.35 4.75
N ALA A 44 4.80 -0.67 5.60
CA ALA A 44 4.02 -0.62 6.83
C ALA A 44 4.51 0.53 7.73
N THR A 45 5.81 0.63 7.93
CA THR A 45 6.42 1.68 8.76
C THR A 45 6.19 3.07 8.18
N HIS A 46 6.36 3.23 6.86
CA HIS A 46 6.17 4.50 6.18
C HIS A 46 4.71 5.00 6.27
N ILE A 47 3.77 4.11 5.99
CA ILE A 47 2.33 4.40 6.08
C ILE A 47 1.92 4.70 7.51
N GLU A 48 2.41 3.92 8.48
CA GLU A 48 2.13 4.16 9.90
C GLU A 48 2.63 5.54 10.34
N GLY A 49 3.83 5.93 9.90
CA GLY A 49 4.37 7.27 10.15
C GLY A 49 3.50 8.36 9.56
N MET A 50 3.02 8.19 8.34
CA MET A 50 2.11 9.14 7.69
C MET A 50 0.79 9.26 8.45
N LEU A 51 0.22 8.15 8.90
CA LEU A 51 -1.03 8.15 9.67
C LEU A 51 -0.86 8.83 11.04
N ILE A 52 0.28 8.64 11.68
CA ILE A 52 0.62 9.31 12.95
C ILE A 52 0.74 10.82 12.77
N ASP A 53 1.37 11.25 11.69
CA ASP A 53 1.59 12.66 11.36
C ASP A 53 0.37 13.32 10.71
N ASP A 54 -0.72 12.59 10.59
CA ASP A 54 -1.95 13.04 9.95
C ASP A 54 -1.76 13.47 8.48
N ASP A 55 -0.76 12.89 7.84
CA ASP A 55 -0.47 13.11 6.43
C ASP A 55 -1.48 12.38 5.54
N ARG A 56 -1.70 12.95 4.34
CA ARG A 56 -2.56 12.31 3.35
C ARG A 56 -1.86 11.07 2.78
N LEU A 57 -2.47 9.91 2.96
CA LEU A 57 -1.99 8.67 2.35
C LEU A 57 -2.41 8.61 0.88
N PRO A 58 -1.45 8.60 -0.08
CA PRO A 58 -1.81 8.45 -1.49
C PRO A 58 -2.37 7.06 -1.75
N PRO A 59 -3.48 6.94 -2.48
CA PRO A 59 -3.99 5.65 -2.89
C PRO A 59 -3.02 4.98 -3.86
N PRO A 60 -2.90 3.64 -3.83
CA PRO A 60 -2.03 2.95 -4.76
C PRO A 60 -2.52 3.12 -6.20
N THR A 61 -1.58 3.38 -7.10
CA THR A 61 -1.84 3.40 -8.54
C THR A 61 -1.54 2.03 -9.15
N SER A 62 -1.83 1.86 -10.44
CA SER A 62 -1.48 0.63 -11.14
C SER A 62 -0.01 0.63 -11.57
N ILE A 63 0.55 -0.57 -11.81
CA ILE A 63 1.89 -0.70 -12.40
C ILE A 63 1.97 0.05 -13.72
N ASP A 64 0.93 -0.01 -14.54
CA ASP A 64 0.89 0.64 -15.85
C ASP A 64 1.14 2.14 -15.78
N THR A 65 0.73 2.77 -14.69
CA THR A 65 0.96 4.21 -14.46
C THR A 65 2.44 4.57 -14.47
N HIS A 66 3.29 3.66 -14.02
CA HIS A 66 4.72 3.92 -13.81
C HIS A 66 5.64 3.28 -14.85
N GLN A 67 5.14 2.32 -15.64
CA GLN A 67 5.98 1.56 -16.57
C GLN A 67 6.66 2.40 -17.63
N GLY A 68 6.06 3.51 -18.02
CA GLY A 68 6.65 4.43 -18.99
C GLY A 68 7.69 5.39 -18.42
N ASN A 69 7.90 5.41 -17.12
CA ASN A 69 8.88 6.30 -16.49
C ASN A 69 10.29 5.76 -16.68
N LEU A 70 11.15 6.57 -17.35
CA LEU A 70 12.52 6.19 -17.64
C LEU A 70 13.37 5.94 -16.40
N ASN A 71 13.03 6.54 -15.25
CA ASN A 71 13.72 6.31 -13.98
C ASN A 71 13.56 4.87 -13.49
N TYR A 72 12.56 4.16 -13.97
CA TYR A 72 12.27 2.77 -13.60
C TYR A 72 12.56 1.77 -14.72
N ALA A 73 13.22 2.23 -15.80
CA ALA A 73 13.57 1.38 -16.92
C ALA A 73 14.44 0.20 -16.48
N GLY A 74 14.13 -1.00 -17.00
CA GLY A 74 14.83 -2.23 -16.66
C GLY A 74 14.45 -2.85 -15.31
N GLY A 75 13.57 -2.21 -14.54
CA GLY A 75 13.10 -2.73 -13.27
C GLY A 75 12.05 -3.84 -13.45
N VAL A 76 11.97 -4.70 -12.45
CA VAL A 76 10.93 -5.73 -12.35
C VAL A 76 9.83 -5.20 -11.43
N TRP A 77 8.60 -5.29 -11.89
CA TRP A 77 7.44 -4.79 -11.15
C TRP A 77 6.78 -5.88 -10.32
N ALA A 78 6.32 -5.50 -9.14
CA ALA A 78 5.55 -6.36 -8.25
C ALA A 78 4.51 -5.54 -7.50
N LEU A 79 3.54 -6.21 -6.90
CA LEU A 79 2.55 -5.60 -6.01
C LEU A 79 2.82 -6.09 -4.59
N VAL A 80 2.98 -5.17 -3.66
CA VAL A 80 3.20 -5.49 -2.25
C VAL A 80 1.96 -5.16 -1.44
N PRO A 81 1.35 -6.16 -0.79
CA PRO A 81 0.15 -5.94 0.00
C PRO A 81 0.46 -5.26 1.33
N VAL A 82 -0.43 -4.37 1.74
CA VAL A 82 -0.41 -3.75 3.07
C VAL A 82 -1.81 -3.87 3.66
N ASP A 83 -1.90 -4.37 4.88
CA ASP A 83 -3.16 -4.41 5.63
C ASP A 83 -3.19 -3.23 6.60
N LEU A 84 -3.91 -2.18 6.23
CA LEU A 84 -4.05 -0.98 7.04
C LEU A 84 -4.75 -1.24 8.38
N GLY A 85 -5.62 -2.25 8.44
CA GLY A 85 -6.32 -2.62 9.67
C GLY A 85 -5.40 -3.19 10.75
N LYS A 86 -4.20 -3.63 10.37
CA LYS A 86 -3.18 -4.15 11.30
C LYS A 86 -2.14 -3.13 11.70
N LEU A 87 -2.16 -1.94 11.07
CA LEU A 87 -1.21 -0.89 11.36
C LEU A 87 -1.67 -0.07 12.56
N SER A 88 -0.70 0.32 13.36
CA SER A 88 -0.78 1.33 14.40
C SER A 88 -1.40 0.92 15.74
N GLY A 89 -0.60 1.09 16.81
CA GLY A 89 -1.04 1.07 18.20
C GLY A 89 -1.94 2.25 18.60
N ARG A 90 -2.23 3.19 17.68
CA ARG A 90 -3.12 4.34 17.90
C ARG A 90 -4.51 4.14 17.30
N ALA A 91 -4.83 2.96 16.80
CA ALA A 91 -6.16 2.65 16.29
C ALA A 91 -7.20 2.82 17.40
N LYS A 92 -8.29 3.50 17.09
CA LYS A 92 -9.42 3.67 17.99
C LYS A 92 -10.57 2.76 17.53
N ARG A 93 -11.10 1.97 18.44
CA ARG A 93 -12.27 1.14 18.15
C ARG A 93 -13.52 2.00 18.08
N ILE A 94 -14.26 1.87 16.97
CA ILE A 94 -15.56 2.54 16.78
C ILE A 94 -16.61 1.51 16.39
N ASN A 95 -17.85 1.81 16.70
CA ASN A 95 -19.00 1.02 16.26
C ASN A 95 -19.75 1.83 15.22
N ILE A 96 -20.08 1.19 14.10
CA ILE A 96 -20.88 1.80 13.04
C ILE A 96 -22.07 0.89 12.72
N THR A 97 -23.15 1.49 12.28
CA THR A 97 -24.34 0.78 11.84
C THR A 97 -24.45 0.86 10.32
N LEU A 98 -24.56 -0.30 9.69
CA LEU A 98 -24.74 -0.41 8.24
C LEU A 98 -25.96 -1.25 7.92
N PRO A 99 -26.70 -0.94 6.82
CA PRO A 99 -27.70 -1.86 6.30
C PRO A 99 -27.07 -3.23 6.02
N GLU A 100 -27.80 -4.31 6.33
CA GLU A 100 -27.29 -5.67 6.13
C GLU A 100 -26.81 -5.94 4.70
N ARG A 101 -27.53 -5.41 3.72
CA ARG A 101 -27.18 -5.55 2.31
C ARG A 101 -25.84 -4.90 1.99
N ALA A 102 -25.61 -3.69 2.49
CA ALA A 102 -24.35 -2.97 2.30
C ALA A 102 -23.18 -3.71 2.99
N LEU A 103 -23.41 -4.21 4.20
CA LEU A 103 -22.41 -4.98 4.93
C LEU A 103 -22.03 -6.25 4.18
N LYS A 104 -23.00 -6.96 3.61
CA LYS A 104 -22.75 -8.18 2.83
C LYS A 104 -21.92 -7.89 1.58
N GLU A 105 -22.24 -6.84 0.85
CA GLU A 105 -21.47 -6.43 -0.33
C GLU A 105 -20.04 -6.04 0.04
N LEU A 106 -19.89 -5.29 1.12
CA LEU A 106 -18.60 -4.88 1.66
C LEU A 106 -17.73 -6.09 2.04
N ASP A 107 -18.28 -7.01 2.81
CA ASP A 107 -17.54 -8.21 3.25
C ASP A 107 -17.15 -9.11 2.08
N THR A 108 -18.03 -9.24 1.09
CA THR A 108 -17.74 -10.03 -0.13
C THR A 108 -16.59 -9.40 -0.91
N CYS A 109 -16.62 -8.09 -1.08
CA CYS A 109 -15.56 -7.38 -1.80
C CYS A 109 -14.24 -7.43 -1.03
N ALA A 110 -14.25 -7.18 0.26
CA ALA A 110 -13.04 -7.26 1.11
C ALA A 110 -12.39 -8.64 1.01
N LYS A 111 -13.20 -9.68 1.12
CA LYS A 111 -12.73 -11.07 1.03
C LYS A 111 -12.12 -11.38 -0.34
N SER A 112 -12.72 -10.90 -1.43
CA SER A 112 -12.20 -11.09 -2.78
C SER A 112 -10.84 -10.41 -2.98
N LEU A 113 -10.56 -9.36 -2.22
CA LEU A 113 -9.29 -8.62 -2.26
C LEU A 113 -8.28 -9.11 -1.21
N GLY A 114 -8.63 -10.13 -0.42
CA GLY A 114 -7.79 -10.63 0.66
C GLY A 114 -7.60 -9.64 1.82
N GLU A 115 -8.56 -8.74 2.01
CA GLU A 115 -8.52 -7.72 3.05
C GLU A 115 -9.49 -8.03 4.19
N THR A 116 -9.18 -7.51 5.38
CA THR A 116 -10.13 -7.51 6.50
C THR A 116 -11.19 -6.44 6.28
N ARG A 117 -12.33 -6.53 6.98
CA ARG A 117 -13.37 -5.51 6.95
C ARG A 117 -12.80 -4.14 7.31
N SER A 118 -12.03 -4.06 8.40
CA SER A 118 -11.42 -2.81 8.86
C SER A 118 -10.43 -2.23 7.85
N GLY A 119 -9.57 -3.05 7.28
CA GLY A 119 -8.61 -2.64 6.26
C GLY A 119 -9.29 -2.14 5.00
N PHE A 120 -10.33 -2.85 4.53
CA PHE A 120 -11.12 -2.45 3.38
C PHE A 120 -11.83 -1.11 3.61
N LEU A 121 -12.47 -0.94 4.75
CA LEU A 121 -13.16 0.31 5.11
C LEU A 121 -12.20 1.48 5.18
N LEU A 122 -11.05 1.30 5.81
CA LEU A 122 -10.04 2.34 5.90
C LEU A 122 -9.54 2.76 4.51
N ARG A 123 -9.22 1.78 3.66
CA ARG A 123 -8.79 2.06 2.29
C ARG A 123 -9.87 2.80 1.50
N ALA A 124 -11.10 2.32 1.53
CA ALA A 124 -12.21 2.93 0.82
C ALA A 124 -12.44 4.38 1.29
N ALA A 125 -12.40 4.62 2.60
CA ALA A 125 -12.54 5.96 3.15
C ALA A 125 -11.41 6.89 2.72
N LEU A 126 -10.16 6.43 2.79
CA LEU A 126 -9.00 7.23 2.38
C LEU A 126 -9.02 7.55 0.88
N GLU A 127 -9.37 6.59 0.03
CA GLU A 127 -9.50 6.81 -1.41
C GLU A 127 -10.61 7.82 -1.73
N PHE A 128 -11.76 7.70 -1.07
CA PHE A 128 -12.86 8.63 -1.26
C PHE A 128 -12.49 10.05 -0.82
N ILE A 129 -11.86 10.19 0.35
CA ILE A 129 -11.40 11.48 0.88
C ILE A 129 -10.39 12.11 -0.09
N ALA A 130 -9.43 11.34 -0.58
CA ALA A 130 -8.42 11.83 -1.52
C ALA A 130 -9.06 12.39 -2.81
N ARG A 131 -10.01 11.65 -3.39
CA ARG A 131 -10.76 12.11 -4.58
C ARG A 131 -11.58 13.36 -4.31
N HIS A 132 -12.23 13.42 -3.17
CA HIS A 132 -13.08 14.56 -2.80
C HIS A 132 -12.25 15.83 -2.59
N ARG A 133 -11.07 15.71 -1.98
CA ARG A 133 -10.16 16.84 -1.76
C ARG A 133 -9.44 17.30 -3.03
N ALA A 134 -9.26 16.43 -4.00
CA ALA A 134 -8.61 16.72 -5.27
C ALA A 134 -9.54 17.44 -6.26
N ALA A 135 -10.86 17.37 -6.04
CA ALA A 135 -11.87 18.02 -6.88
C ALA A 135 -11.99 19.52 -6.62
#